data_476a582d213f2f9577dc053743086d12
#
_entry.id   476a582d213f2f9577dc053743086d12
#
_cell.length_a   1.000
_cell.length_b   1.000
_cell.length_c   1.000
_cell.angle_alpha   90.00
_cell.angle_beta   90.00
_cell.angle_gamma   90.00
#
_symmetry.space_group_name_H-M   'P 1'
#
loop_
_entity.id
_entity.type
_entity.pdbx_description
1 polymer ?
#
loop_
_entity_poly.entity_id
_entity_poly.type
_entity_poly.pdbx_seq_one_letter_code
_entity_poly.pdbx_strand_id
1 'polypeptide(L)'
;HAMIRFSSLVGDLTSAWLVTKDEKYIRQAVKHIRAWFIAPETRMNPDLQYAQAIKGIVTGRGIGIIDTIHLLEVVQSLIKMEEAGVLAVEDVAGSRTWFSDYLKWLTTHPYGVDEMNAKNNHGTCWVMQVAQYAKYTGDKEILDFCRNRYRSVLLPSQMAEDGSFPLELKRTKPYGYSLFNLDAMATICHILSDGEDDLWQYSMDDGRNM
;
A
#
# COMPACT_ATOMS: atom_id res chain seq x y z
N HIS A 1 8.44 -12.47 6.21
CA HIS A 1 8.81 -12.04 7.58
C HIS A 1 9.88 -10.93 7.60
N ALA A 2 10.84 -10.91 6.64
CA ALA A 2 11.86 -9.86 6.60
C ALA A 2 11.22 -8.47 6.31
N MET A 3 10.31 -8.39 5.33
CA MET A 3 9.60 -7.17 4.99
C MET A 3 8.78 -6.62 6.17
N ILE A 4 8.00 -7.45 6.86
CA ILE A 4 7.21 -7.03 8.03
C ILE A 4 8.13 -6.43 9.10
N ARG A 5 9.24 -7.12 9.43
CA ARG A 5 10.22 -6.60 10.39
C ARG A 5 10.87 -5.29 9.95
N PHE A 6 11.18 -5.17 8.67
CA PHE A 6 11.73 -3.95 8.09
C PHE A 6 10.73 -2.80 8.22
N SER A 7 9.48 -3.02 7.82
CA SER A 7 8.44 -1.99 7.88
C SER A 7 8.16 -1.51 9.31
N SER A 8 7.96 -2.46 10.25
CA SER A 8 7.79 -2.11 11.67
C SER A 8 9.01 -1.35 12.21
N LEU A 9 10.23 -1.78 11.88
CA LEU A 9 11.44 -1.13 12.35
C LEU A 9 11.55 0.32 11.86
N VAL A 10 11.25 0.57 10.58
CA VAL A 10 11.29 1.93 10.02
C VAL A 10 10.20 2.80 10.66
N GLY A 11 8.98 2.26 10.82
CA GLY A 11 7.88 2.95 11.49
C GLY A 11 8.19 3.30 12.94
N ASP A 12 8.69 2.33 13.72
CA ASP A 12 9.07 2.52 15.14
C ASP A 12 10.17 3.58 15.29
N LEU A 13 11.21 3.50 14.44
CA LEU A 13 12.31 4.49 14.47
C LEU A 13 11.83 5.89 14.11
N THR A 14 10.97 6.01 13.09
CA THR A 14 10.40 7.30 12.70
C THR A 14 9.50 7.85 13.80
N SER A 15 8.67 7.03 14.42
CA SER A 15 7.80 7.41 15.53
C SER A 15 8.61 7.83 16.76
N ALA A 16 9.67 7.08 17.10
CA ALA A 16 10.57 7.46 18.18
C ALA A 16 11.24 8.82 17.95
N TRP A 17 11.66 9.09 16.72
CA TRP A 17 12.19 10.40 16.35
C TRP A 17 11.13 11.50 16.43
N LEU A 18 9.91 11.27 15.93
CA LEU A 18 8.83 12.26 16.01
C LEU A 18 8.56 12.74 17.44
N VAL A 19 8.68 11.82 18.40
CA VAL A 19 8.48 12.11 19.83
C VAL A 19 9.71 12.74 20.47
N THR A 20 10.90 12.16 20.25
CA THR A 20 12.12 12.53 20.98
C THR A 20 12.97 13.60 20.32
N LYS A 21 12.81 13.76 19.00
CA LYS A 21 13.67 14.58 18.13
C LYS A 21 15.15 14.16 18.11
N ASP A 22 15.47 12.95 18.60
CA ASP A 22 16.83 12.42 18.59
C ASP A 22 17.15 11.84 17.19
N GLU A 23 18.07 12.48 16.50
CA GLU A 23 18.49 12.13 15.14
C GLU A 23 19.07 10.71 15.00
N LYS A 24 19.48 10.06 16.10
CA LYS A 24 19.97 8.67 16.02
C LYS A 24 18.94 7.73 15.41
N TYR A 25 17.66 7.98 15.66
CA TYR A 25 16.57 7.17 15.11
C TYR A 25 16.44 7.33 13.60
N ILE A 26 16.53 8.58 13.11
CA ILE A 26 16.51 8.85 11.66
C ILE A 26 17.74 8.23 10.97
N ARG A 27 18.93 8.41 11.53
CA ARG A 27 20.13 7.80 10.96
C ARG A 27 20.00 6.29 10.82
N GLN A 28 19.36 5.64 11.79
CA GLN A 28 19.14 4.19 11.74
C GLN A 28 18.05 3.82 10.73
N ALA A 29 16.93 4.55 10.68
CA ALA A 29 15.86 4.32 9.69
C ALA A 29 16.40 4.46 8.25
N VAL A 30 17.17 5.52 7.97
CA VAL A 30 17.79 5.76 6.66
C VAL A 30 18.73 4.64 6.24
N LYS A 31 19.51 4.04 7.15
CA LYS A 31 20.34 2.87 6.82
C LYS A 31 19.52 1.71 6.28
N HIS A 32 18.38 1.43 6.90
CA HIS A 32 17.49 0.35 6.47
C HIS A 32 16.82 0.69 5.13
N ILE A 33 16.36 1.93 4.95
CA ILE A 33 15.78 2.41 3.70
C ILE A 33 16.79 2.29 2.54
N ARG A 34 18.02 2.74 2.75
CA ARG A 34 19.09 2.62 1.74
C ARG A 34 19.38 1.17 1.38
N ALA A 35 19.47 0.30 2.38
CA ALA A 35 19.74 -1.13 2.16
C ALA A 35 18.62 -1.82 1.37
N TRP A 36 17.35 -1.42 1.58
CA TRP A 36 16.21 -2.07 0.96
C TRP A 36 15.83 -1.51 -0.41
N PHE A 37 16.09 -0.22 -0.67
CA PHE A 37 15.58 0.41 -1.88
C PHE A 37 16.65 1.08 -2.76
N ILE A 38 17.84 1.40 -2.21
CA ILE A 38 18.77 2.28 -2.89
C ILE A 38 20.10 1.58 -3.21
N ALA A 39 20.73 0.95 -2.21
CA ALA A 39 22.07 0.37 -2.35
C ALA A 39 22.06 -0.79 -3.36
N PRO A 40 22.82 -0.72 -4.47
CA PRO A 40 22.77 -1.72 -5.56
C PRO A 40 23.03 -3.15 -5.09
N GLU A 41 23.86 -3.31 -4.05
CA GLU A 41 24.33 -4.61 -3.55
C GLU A 41 23.26 -5.33 -2.73
N THR A 42 22.28 -4.59 -2.19
CA THR A 42 21.32 -5.16 -1.22
C THR A 42 19.87 -4.84 -1.52
N ARG A 43 19.60 -3.87 -2.39
CA ARG A 43 18.24 -3.45 -2.66
C ARG A 43 17.36 -4.57 -3.17
N MET A 44 16.14 -4.61 -2.70
CA MET A 44 15.11 -5.47 -3.24
C MET A 44 14.78 -5.05 -4.69
N ASN A 45 14.56 -6.02 -5.57
CA ASN A 45 13.95 -5.71 -6.87
C ASN A 45 12.56 -5.11 -6.66
N PRO A 46 12.18 -4.10 -7.48
CA PRO A 46 10.85 -3.49 -7.38
C PRO A 46 9.77 -4.37 -8.05
N ASP A 47 9.70 -5.62 -7.63
CA ASP A 47 8.74 -6.61 -8.10
C ASP A 47 8.47 -7.70 -7.06
N LEU A 48 7.39 -8.44 -7.26
CA LEU A 48 7.02 -9.62 -6.46
C LEU A 48 6.89 -10.88 -7.31
N GLN A 49 7.77 -11.02 -8.30
CA GLN A 49 7.78 -12.16 -9.24
C GLN A 49 7.75 -13.52 -8.54
N TYR A 50 8.36 -13.61 -7.36
CA TYR A 50 8.51 -14.87 -6.62
C TYR A 50 7.72 -14.92 -5.31
N ALA A 51 6.80 -13.97 -5.09
CA ALA A 51 6.01 -13.92 -3.86
C ALA A 51 5.11 -15.15 -3.75
N GLN A 52 5.01 -15.69 -2.54
CA GLN A 52 4.22 -16.88 -2.22
C GLN A 52 4.48 -18.08 -3.15
N ALA A 53 5.71 -18.25 -3.59
CA ALA A 53 6.13 -19.42 -4.36
C ALA A 53 5.87 -20.73 -3.60
N ILE A 54 5.50 -21.79 -4.32
CA ILE A 54 5.36 -23.15 -3.78
C ILE A 54 6.38 -24.04 -4.48
N LYS A 55 7.39 -24.49 -3.75
CA LYS A 55 8.48 -25.27 -4.31
C LYS A 55 7.96 -26.48 -5.11
N GLY A 56 8.39 -26.58 -6.36
CA GLY A 56 8.02 -27.67 -7.27
C GLY A 56 6.62 -27.53 -7.92
N ILE A 57 5.85 -26.46 -7.58
CA ILE A 57 4.50 -26.25 -8.11
C ILE A 57 4.42 -24.92 -8.86
N VAL A 58 4.80 -23.81 -8.23
CA VAL A 58 4.71 -22.46 -8.82
C VAL A 58 5.81 -21.56 -8.30
N THR A 59 6.41 -20.77 -9.20
CA THR A 59 7.54 -19.90 -8.88
C THR A 59 7.13 -18.59 -8.21
N GLY A 60 5.88 -18.16 -8.34
CA GLY A 60 5.30 -16.98 -7.71
C GLY A 60 3.82 -16.87 -8.06
N ARG A 61 3.10 -16.01 -7.34
CA ARG A 61 1.66 -15.80 -7.51
C ARG A 61 1.28 -14.35 -7.28
N GLY A 62 0.30 -13.83 -8.05
CA GLY A 62 -0.23 -12.47 -7.89
C GLY A 62 -0.75 -12.19 -6.48
N ILE A 63 -1.41 -13.18 -5.86
CA ILE A 63 -1.91 -13.05 -4.48
C ILE A 63 -0.83 -12.72 -3.43
N GLY A 64 0.45 -12.89 -3.76
CA GLY A 64 1.56 -12.49 -2.89
C GLY A 64 1.76 -10.98 -2.80
N ILE A 65 1.13 -10.19 -3.67
CA ILE A 65 1.16 -8.72 -3.63
C ILE A 65 0.59 -8.18 -2.32
N ILE A 66 -0.36 -8.88 -1.71
CA ILE A 66 -0.92 -8.50 -0.41
C ILE A 66 0.15 -8.41 0.69
N ASP A 67 1.25 -9.15 0.58
CA ASP A 67 2.31 -9.14 1.59
C ASP A 67 3.06 -7.79 1.66
N THR A 68 2.91 -6.92 0.63
CA THR A 68 3.53 -5.59 0.60
C THR A 68 2.67 -4.46 1.17
N ILE A 69 1.48 -4.73 1.71
CA ILE A 69 0.70 -3.73 2.47
C ILE A 69 1.52 -3.10 3.61
N HIS A 70 2.47 -3.86 4.17
CA HIS A 70 3.36 -3.36 5.22
C HIS A 70 4.27 -2.22 4.77
N LEU A 71 4.54 -2.07 3.45
CA LEU A 71 5.32 -0.95 2.92
C LEU A 71 4.59 0.39 3.01
N LEU A 72 3.27 0.41 3.29
CA LEU A 72 2.55 1.65 3.57
C LEU A 72 3.17 2.40 4.76
N GLU A 73 3.55 1.67 5.81
CA GLU A 73 4.22 2.23 6.99
C GLU A 73 5.56 2.89 6.63
N VAL A 74 6.31 2.25 5.72
CA VAL A 74 7.59 2.79 5.25
C VAL A 74 7.38 4.06 4.43
N VAL A 75 6.37 4.07 3.54
CA VAL A 75 6.05 5.26 2.74
C VAL A 75 5.58 6.42 3.61
N GLN A 76 4.74 6.17 4.61
CA GLN A 76 4.34 7.19 5.58
C GLN A 76 5.54 7.75 6.34
N SER A 77 6.47 6.88 6.74
CA SER A 77 7.72 7.28 7.37
C SER A 77 8.58 8.17 6.46
N LEU A 78 8.72 7.78 5.19
CA LEU A 78 9.44 8.57 4.18
C LEU A 78 8.82 9.96 3.99
N ILE A 79 7.49 10.04 3.88
CA ILE A 79 6.77 11.32 3.77
C ILE A 79 7.04 12.21 4.99
N LYS A 80 6.92 11.66 6.20
CA LYS A 80 7.15 12.43 7.44
C LYS A 80 8.59 12.90 7.59
N MET A 81 9.56 12.09 7.22
CA MET A 81 10.97 12.47 7.23
C MET A 81 11.29 13.52 6.16
N GLU A 82 10.69 13.43 4.98
CA GLU A 82 10.86 14.39 3.89
C GLU A 82 10.22 15.75 4.24
N GLU A 83 8.97 15.76 4.73
CA GLU A 83 8.27 16.98 5.20
C GLU A 83 9.06 17.72 6.27
N ALA A 84 9.79 17.01 7.11
CA ALA A 84 10.63 17.58 8.14
C ALA A 84 12.03 17.97 7.67
N GLY A 85 12.40 17.71 6.41
CA GLY A 85 13.70 18.05 5.84
C GLY A 85 14.87 17.26 6.41
N VAL A 86 14.63 16.05 6.95
CA VAL A 86 15.68 15.22 7.58
C VAL A 86 16.22 14.12 6.67
N LEU A 87 15.69 13.98 5.45
CA LEU A 87 16.21 13.08 4.43
C LEU A 87 17.18 13.82 3.49
N ALA A 88 18.24 13.15 3.08
CA ALA A 88 19.09 13.62 2.00
C ALA A 88 18.33 13.56 0.66
N VAL A 89 18.65 14.47 -0.26
CA VAL A 89 18.00 14.52 -1.58
C VAL A 89 18.14 13.20 -2.33
N GLU A 90 19.28 12.55 -2.20
CA GLU A 90 19.58 11.26 -2.83
C GLU A 90 18.72 10.13 -2.25
N ASP A 91 18.38 10.17 -0.96
CA ASP A 91 17.52 9.18 -0.31
C ASP A 91 16.05 9.32 -0.77
N VAL A 92 15.60 10.57 -0.90
CA VAL A 92 14.27 10.88 -1.46
C VAL A 92 14.20 10.41 -2.91
N ALA A 93 15.17 10.80 -3.74
CA ALA A 93 15.18 10.44 -5.15
C ALA A 93 15.27 8.90 -5.36
N GLY A 94 16.15 8.23 -4.62
CA GLY A 94 16.33 6.79 -4.72
C GLY A 94 15.11 6.00 -4.30
N SER A 95 14.47 6.37 -3.18
CA SER A 95 13.25 5.72 -2.74
C SER A 95 12.06 5.99 -3.67
N ARG A 96 11.89 7.22 -4.18
CA ARG A 96 10.87 7.52 -5.18
C ARG A 96 11.06 6.73 -6.47
N THR A 97 12.30 6.59 -6.95
CA THR A 97 12.59 5.76 -8.13
C THR A 97 12.17 4.31 -7.90
N TRP A 98 12.51 3.73 -6.75
CA TRP A 98 12.13 2.36 -6.43
C TRP A 98 10.61 2.18 -6.38
N PHE A 99 9.89 3.10 -5.72
CA PHE A 99 8.42 3.03 -5.65
C PHE A 99 7.76 3.30 -6.99
N SER A 100 8.33 4.14 -7.86
CA SER A 100 7.85 4.34 -9.23
C SER A 100 7.99 3.07 -10.08
N ASP A 101 9.13 2.39 -9.99
CA ASP A 101 9.36 1.13 -10.69
C ASP A 101 8.41 0.03 -10.18
N TYR A 102 8.20 -0.04 -8.86
CA TYR A 102 7.27 -0.99 -8.26
C TYR A 102 5.81 -0.70 -8.64
N LEU A 103 5.43 0.58 -8.64
CA LEU A 103 4.10 1.04 -9.09
C LEU A 103 3.84 0.64 -10.56
N LYS A 104 4.84 0.84 -11.43
CA LYS A 104 4.77 0.39 -12.82
C LYS A 104 4.59 -1.12 -12.91
N TRP A 105 5.34 -1.90 -12.14
CA TRP A 105 5.19 -3.35 -12.14
C TRP A 105 3.79 -3.78 -11.64
N LEU A 106 3.30 -3.19 -10.56
CA LEU A 106 1.95 -3.46 -10.02
C LEU A 106 0.83 -3.18 -11.01
N THR A 107 1.00 -2.18 -11.88
CA THR A 107 -0.03 -1.74 -12.83
C THR A 107 0.07 -2.42 -14.19
N THR A 108 1.20 -3.04 -14.54
CA THR A 108 1.44 -3.58 -15.90
C THR A 108 1.74 -5.08 -15.93
N HIS A 109 2.30 -5.65 -14.85
CA HIS A 109 2.61 -7.08 -14.82
C HIS A 109 1.35 -7.93 -14.65
N PRO A 110 1.23 -9.12 -15.30
CA PRO A 110 0.06 -10.00 -15.18
C PRO A 110 -0.35 -10.26 -13.72
N TYR A 111 0.60 -10.50 -12.79
CA TYR A 111 0.29 -10.68 -11.37
C TYR A 111 -0.34 -9.45 -10.73
N GLY A 112 0.15 -8.25 -11.09
CA GLY A 112 -0.44 -7.01 -10.61
C GLY A 112 -1.86 -6.80 -11.12
N VAL A 113 -2.10 -7.11 -12.40
CA VAL A 113 -3.43 -7.03 -13.02
C VAL A 113 -4.39 -8.07 -12.43
N ASP A 114 -3.92 -9.29 -12.16
CA ASP A 114 -4.73 -10.33 -11.53
C ASP A 114 -5.15 -9.91 -10.11
N GLU A 115 -4.22 -9.40 -9.30
CA GLU A 115 -4.52 -8.92 -7.94
C GLU A 115 -5.46 -7.71 -7.96
N MET A 116 -5.25 -6.78 -8.89
CA MET A 116 -6.15 -5.65 -9.12
C MET A 116 -7.59 -6.10 -9.37
N ASN A 117 -7.78 -7.19 -10.10
CA ASN A 117 -9.10 -7.69 -10.49
C ASN A 117 -9.71 -8.69 -9.48
N ALA A 118 -9.02 -8.96 -8.38
CA ALA A 118 -9.57 -9.75 -7.30
C ALA A 118 -10.83 -9.08 -6.71
N LYS A 119 -11.88 -9.89 -6.47
CA LYS A 119 -13.21 -9.39 -6.06
C LYS A 119 -13.39 -9.31 -4.54
N ASN A 120 -12.33 -9.51 -3.78
CA ASN A 120 -12.32 -9.53 -2.32
C ASN A 120 -11.25 -8.56 -1.79
N ASN A 121 -10.88 -8.69 -0.51
CA ASN A 121 -9.86 -7.85 0.14
C ASN A 121 -8.54 -7.72 -0.65
N HIS A 122 -8.17 -8.68 -1.49
CA HIS A 122 -7.00 -8.60 -2.34
C HIS A 122 -7.07 -7.41 -3.31
N GLY A 123 -8.18 -7.24 -4.03
CA GLY A 123 -8.36 -6.08 -4.91
C GLY A 123 -8.40 -4.76 -4.15
N THR A 124 -8.97 -4.74 -2.93
CA THR A 124 -8.93 -3.56 -2.05
C THR A 124 -7.50 -3.24 -1.62
N CYS A 125 -6.75 -4.22 -1.14
CA CYS A 125 -5.35 -4.05 -0.75
C CYS A 125 -4.46 -3.60 -1.91
N TRP A 126 -4.75 -4.06 -3.13
CA TRP A 126 -4.05 -3.58 -4.32
C TRP A 126 -4.27 -2.07 -4.53
N VAL A 127 -5.54 -1.61 -4.50
CA VAL A 127 -5.86 -0.17 -4.67
C VAL A 127 -5.23 0.66 -3.54
N MET A 128 -5.31 0.19 -2.30
CA MET A 128 -4.71 0.86 -1.14
C MET A 128 -3.20 1.08 -1.33
N GLN A 129 -2.48 0.06 -1.76
CA GLN A 129 -1.03 0.12 -1.99
C GLN A 129 -0.69 1.04 -3.16
N VAL A 130 -1.35 0.85 -4.31
CA VAL A 130 -1.11 1.64 -5.52
C VAL A 130 -1.41 3.12 -5.29
N ALA A 131 -2.50 3.44 -4.59
CA ALA A 131 -2.84 4.81 -4.22
C ALA A 131 -1.76 5.45 -3.34
N GLN A 132 -1.27 4.72 -2.32
CA GLN A 132 -0.22 5.24 -1.43
C GLN A 132 1.09 5.48 -2.17
N TYR A 133 1.49 4.56 -3.04
CA TYR A 133 2.72 4.69 -3.81
C TYR A 133 2.60 5.80 -4.87
N ALA A 134 1.45 5.93 -5.53
CA ALA A 134 1.17 7.01 -6.46
C ALA A 134 1.21 8.39 -5.78
N LYS A 135 0.64 8.49 -4.57
CA LYS A 135 0.70 9.72 -3.76
C LYS A 135 2.14 10.10 -3.42
N TYR A 136 2.96 9.13 -3.02
CA TYR A 136 4.37 9.35 -2.70
C TYR A 136 5.21 9.74 -3.92
N THR A 137 4.97 9.11 -5.06
CA THR A 137 5.72 9.39 -6.30
C THR A 137 5.17 10.59 -7.08
N GLY A 138 3.99 11.09 -6.73
CA GLY A 138 3.34 12.22 -7.40
C GLY A 138 2.62 11.85 -8.69
N ASP A 139 2.27 10.58 -8.89
CA ASP A 139 1.57 10.07 -10.09
C ASP A 139 0.06 10.36 -9.99
N LYS A 140 -0.36 11.49 -10.56
CA LYS A 140 -1.76 11.94 -10.52
C LYS A 140 -2.69 11.05 -11.34
N GLU A 141 -2.23 10.52 -12.47
CA GLU A 141 -3.06 9.66 -13.33
C GLU A 141 -3.45 8.36 -12.60
N ILE A 142 -2.50 7.77 -11.87
CA ILE A 142 -2.76 6.58 -11.06
C ILE A 142 -3.63 6.92 -9.84
N LEU A 143 -3.47 8.09 -9.23
CA LEU A 143 -4.37 8.52 -8.14
C LEU A 143 -5.83 8.63 -8.62
N ASP A 144 -6.04 9.26 -9.76
CA ASP A 144 -7.38 9.40 -10.36
C ASP A 144 -7.96 8.05 -10.78
N PHE A 145 -7.13 7.16 -11.33
CA PHE A 145 -7.52 5.78 -11.59
C PHE A 145 -7.98 5.06 -10.31
N CYS A 146 -7.25 5.20 -9.21
CA CYS A 146 -7.61 4.59 -7.92
C CYS A 146 -8.92 5.14 -7.37
N ARG A 147 -9.16 6.47 -7.44
CA ARG A 147 -10.44 7.10 -7.05
C ARG A 147 -11.60 6.53 -7.86
N ASN A 148 -11.46 6.51 -9.18
CA ASN A 148 -12.49 5.97 -10.06
C ASN A 148 -12.74 4.48 -9.78
N ARG A 149 -11.68 3.69 -9.57
CA ARG A 149 -11.82 2.27 -9.27
C ARG A 149 -12.49 2.00 -7.93
N TYR A 150 -12.20 2.81 -6.91
CA TYR A 150 -12.90 2.73 -5.63
C TYR A 150 -14.41 2.89 -5.81
N ARG A 151 -14.83 3.94 -6.53
CA ARG A 151 -16.24 4.28 -6.74
C ARG A 151 -16.97 3.30 -7.65
N SER A 152 -16.35 2.93 -8.77
CA SER A 152 -17.02 2.18 -9.84
C SER A 152 -16.84 0.66 -9.73
N VAL A 153 -15.87 0.19 -8.95
CA VAL A 153 -15.55 -1.24 -8.85
C VAL A 153 -15.57 -1.74 -7.41
N LEU A 154 -14.75 -1.18 -6.52
CA LEU A 154 -14.58 -1.77 -5.18
C LEU A 154 -15.86 -1.66 -4.35
N LEU A 155 -16.37 -0.46 -4.15
CA LEU A 155 -17.54 -0.23 -3.31
C LEU A 155 -18.78 -0.99 -3.87
N PRO A 156 -19.13 -0.88 -5.17
CA PRO A 156 -20.30 -1.56 -5.70
C PRO A 156 -20.21 -3.09 -5.67
N SER A 157 -19.02 -3.65 -5.91
CA SER A 157 -18.88 -5.11 -6.06
C SER A 157 -18.60 -5.84 -4.76
N GLN A 158 -18.09 -5.16 -3.75
CA GLN A 158 -17.67 -5.81 -2.51
C GLN A 158 -18.62 -5.59 -1.34
N MET A 159 -19.31 -4.45 -1.28
CA MET A 159 -20.24 -4.14 -0.22
C MET A 159 -21.67 -4.48 -0.63
N ALA A 160 -22.39 -5.25 0.19
CA ALA A 160 -23.81 -5.51 0.03
C ALA A 160 -24.67 -4.34 0.54
N GLU A 161 -25.99 -4.35 0.26
CA GLU A 161 -26.91 -3.30 0.69
C GLU A 161 -26.99 -3.10 2.21
N ASP A 162 -26.71 -4.15 2.98
CA ASP A 162 -26.63 -4.11 4.45
C ASP A 162 -25.27 -3.66 5.00
N GLY A 163 -24.34 -3.23 4.12
CA GLY A 163 -22.98 -2.83 4.48
C GLY A 163 -22.00 -3.98 4.71
N SER A 164 -22.44 -5.23 4.60
CA SER A 164 -21.56 -6.39 4.78
C SER A 164 -20.67 -6.65 3.56
N PHE A 165 -19.61 -7.48 3.76
CA PHE A 165 -18.71 -7.95 2.70
C PHE A 165 -18.94 -9.44 2.44
N PRO A 166 -19.84 -9.85 1.51
CA PRO A 166 -20.28 -11.24 1.35
C PRO A 166 -19.15 -12.23 1.04
N LEU A 167 -18.10 -11.81 0.34
CA LEU A 167 -16.95 -12.67 0.05
C LEU A 167 -16.05 -12.87 1.27
N GLU A 168 -15.97 -11.89 2.15
CA GLU A 168 -15.20 -12.01 3.40
C GLU A 168 -15.98 -12.83 4.44
N LEU A 169 -17.30 -12.73 4.47
CA LEU A 169 -18.16 -13.54 5.33
C LEU A 169 -18.06 -15.04 5.03
N LYS A 170 -17.66 -15.42 3.82
CA LYS A 170 -17.46 -16.84 3.41
C LYS A 170 -16.08 -17.39 3.80
N ARG A 171 -15.21 -16.58 4.39
CA ARG A 171 -13.85 -17.00 4.76
C ARG A 171 -13.85 -17.75 6.09
N THR A 172 -12.73 -18.41 6.39
CA THR A 172 -12.53 -19.19 7.64
C THR A 172 -12.61 -18.36 8.92
N LYS A 173 -12.37 -17.05 8.82
CA LYS A 173 -12.46 -16.08 9.93
C LYS A 173 -13.26 -14.86 9.45
N PRO A 174 -14.58 -14.99 9.26
CA PRO A 174 -15.41 -14.00 8.56
C PRO A 174 -15.34 -12.60 9.20
N TYR A 175 -15.39 -12.50 10.51
CA TYR A 175 -15.28 -11.24 11.23
C TYR A 175 -13.92 -10.57 10.99
N GLY A 176 -12.82 -11.32 11.13
CA GLY A 176 -11.48 -10.79 10.93
C GLY A 176 -11.23 -10.32 9.49
N TYR A 177 -11.70 -11.09 8.50
CA TYR A 177 -11.56 -10.67 7.09
C TYR A 177 -12.46 -9.47 6.74
N SER A 178 -13.65 -9.38 7.32
CA SER A 178 -14.53 -8.22 7.11
C SER A 178 -13.91 -6.94 7.70
N LEU A 179 -13.36 -7.00 8.91
CA LEU A 179 -12.65 -5.86 9.51
C LEU A 179 -11.40 -5.48 8.70
N PHE A 180 -10.64 -6.47 8.22
CA PHE A 180 -9.46 -6.22 7.40
C PHE A 180 -9.82 -5.50 6.08
N ASN A 181 -10.90 -5.93 5.42
CA ASN A 181 -11.36 -5.25 4.20
C ASN A 181 -11.89 -3.85 4.47
N LEU A 182 -12.62 -3.67 5.58
CA LEU A 182 -13.12 -2.36 6.03
C LEU A 182 -11.96 -1.39 6.30
N ASP A 183 -10.94 -1.84 7.04
CA ASP A 183 -9.74 -1.05 7.35
C ASP A 183 -8.99 -0.64 6.07
N ALA A 184 -8.85 -1.56 5.11
CA ALA A 184 -8.23 -1.27 3.83
C ALA A 184 -9.06 -0.24 3.02
N MET A 185 -10.39 -0.33 2.99
CA MET A 185 -11.25 0.66 2.33
C MET A 185 -11.18 2.03 3.01
N ALA A 186 -11.23 2.08 4.34
CA ALA A 186 -11.06 3.30 5.12
C ALA A 186 -9.69 3.95 4.84
N THR A 187 -8.64 3.16 4.74
CA THR A 187 -7.30 3.62 4.39
C THR A 187 -7.27 4.22 2.97
N ILE A 188 -7.96 3.61 2.00
CA ILE A 188 -8.11 4.18 0.65
C ILE A 188 -8.79 5.56 0.72
N CYS A 189 -9.89 5.69 1.46
CA CYS A 189 -10.57 6.97 1.64
C CYS A 189 -9.62 8.01 2.24
N HIS A 190 -8.85 7.64 3.26
CA HIS A 190 -7.87 8.56 3.88
C HIS A 190 -6.74 8.98 2.91
N ILE A 191 -6.24 8.07 2.08
CA ILE A 191 -5.16 8.36 1.12
C ILE A 191 -5.65 9.28 0.01
N LEU A 192 -6.84 9.00 -0.52
CA LEU A 192 -7.35 9.60 -1.76
C LEU A 192 -8.24 10.82 -1.56
N SER A 193 -8.78 11.03 -0.36
CA SER A 193 -9.54 12.25 -0.07
C SER A 193 -8.63 13.47 0.01
N ASP A 194 -9.08 14.57 -0.57
CA ASP A 194 -8.46 15.89 -0.50
C ASP A 194 -9.55 16.98 -0.37
N GLY A 195 -9.16 18.25 -0.50
CA GLY A 195 -10.10 19.37 -0.34
C GLY A 195 -11.12 19.52 -1.47
N GLU A 196 -10.94 18.84 -2.59
CA GLU A 196 -11.81 18.91 -3.77
C GLU A 196 -12.62 17.62 -3.97
N ASP A 197 -12.10 16.49 -3.52
CA ASP A 197 -12.68 15.15 -3.71
C ASP A 197 -12.56 14.30 -2.44
N ASP A 198 -13.66 14.26 -1.65
CA ASP A 198 -13.72 13.56 -0.37
C ASP A 198 -14.46 12.22 -0.50
N LEU A 199 -13.72 11.12 -0.52
CA LEU A 199 -14.29 9.77 -0.58
C LEU A 199 -15.08 9.37 0.67
N TRP A 200 -14.85 10.03 1.82
CA TRP A 200 -15.65 9.81 3.02
C TRP A 200 -17.10 10.34 2.89
N GLN A 201 -17.29 11.33 2.01
CA GLN A 201 -18.61 11.88 1.71
C GLN A 201 -19.27 11.22 0.48
N TYR A 202 -18.54 10.36 -0.22
CA TYR A 202 -19.07 9.68 -1.39
C TYR A 202 -20.09 8.62 -0.99
N SER A 203 -21.29 8.71 -1.59
CA SER A 203 -22.36 7.71 -1.49
C SER A 203 -22.77 7.25 -2.88
N MET A 204 -23.05 5.97 -3.03
CA MET A 204 -23.69 5.44 -4.23
C MET A 204 -25.16 5.85 -4.30
N ASP A 205 -25.79 5.69 -5.46
CA ASP A 205 -27.21 6.03 -5.67
C ASP A 205 -28.15 5.21 -4.76
N ASP A 206 -27.74 4.03 -4.33
CA ASP A 206 -28.45 3.16 -3.39
C ASP A 206 -28.15 3.44 -1.91
N GLY A 207 -27.35 4.48 -1.62
CA GLY A 207 -26.99 4.93 -0.29
C GLY A 207 -25.81 4.22 0.36
N ARG A 208 -25.18 3.25 -0.30
CA ARG A 208 -23.96 2.60 0.24
C ARG A 208 -22.78 3.59 0.26
N ASN A 209 -22.07 3.63 1.36
CA ASN A 209 -20.90 4.49 1.60
C ASN A 209 -19.96 3.86 2.62
N MET A 210 -18.83 4.53 2.91
CA MET A 210 -17.90 4.16 4.00
C MET A 210 -18.23 4.93 5.27
#